data_752e961ed8baec59475d3ec7f7ea8d28
#
_entry.id   752e961ed8baec59475d3ec7f7ea8d28
#
_cell.length_a   1.000
_cell.length_b   1.000
_cell.length_c   1.000
_cell.angle_alpha   90.00
_cell.angle_beta   90.00
_cell.angle_gamma   90.00
#
_symmetry.space_group_name_H-M   'P 1'
#
loop_
_entity.id
_entity.type
_entity.pdbx_description
1 polymer ?
#
loop_
_entity_poly.entity_id
_entity_poly.type
_entity_poly.pdbx_seq_one_letter_code
_entity_poly.pdbx_strand_id
1 'polypeptide(L)'
;MEVHELSPIAGDSECFPPSRAFETEKCSKPILNNVSGAFRSGRLTAIIGPSGSGKSSLLNVLSGFRKADGIIKLNGEPLEGSKLRNEVSYTEQEVSLWRNLTVEESLRYAAEFQQSRSWAKLSKKNIALDQIRSLGLEKCCSTLVRNLSGGEYKRLAMAIDLLANPKVMLLDEPTSGLDTIATTQVVSQMRSLAHGGRIVVCVIHQPSSSILKMFDDVYLVARGNCLYRGSLSDVIPRFARVGLECPLSHNPADFALEVASMEYDERVLNLIQDNQNMNIAEEIEPTPLHLVLQRSRSKLSPWKQFLLLTKRTVICTIRDPTQTKVKTAISIFVGLLVGTVYYDIGNNAARIISNTTFFQIVLHTIMFTTIGPAAVVFPLESAAFIREHRNNAYALFPYYLSKMIVEIPILILNTALMMALVYVMTSQPMELHRILYFWAICLLFGWISQMWGLMLGCFFKLQTTAFLAGVSTIPVMLFSGCFLTLEQIPEILRPLTYVSFERYAFEGLLHVLYGLDRKDMECPEIFCYYSKLSKYLKSLQMPVLELKQDLLALSIWSVAMTVAFYFCLRRRIKFQN
;
A
#
# COMPACT_ATOMS: atom_id res chain seq x y z
N MET A 1 -6.06 -19.34 -23.53
CA MET A 1 -4.91 -19.43 -22.61
C MET A 1 -4.81 -20.88 -22.15
N GLU A 2 -3.72 -21.52 -22.48
CA GLU A 2 -3.47 -22.92 -22.19
C GLU A 2 -2.49 -23.03 -21.04
N VAL A 3 -2.68 -24.02 -20.21
CA VAL A 3 -1.88 -24.27 -19.02
C VAL A 3 -1.51 -25.74 -18.97
N HIS A 4 -0.23 -26.05 -18.87
CA HIS A 4 0.29 -27.40 -18.84
C HIS A 4 1.10 -27.64 -17.58
N GLU A 5 0.72 -28.63 -16.80
CA GLU A 5 1.48 -29.20 -15.68
C GLU A 5 1.97 -28.16 -14.63
N LEU A 6 1.10 -27.23 -14.22
CA LEU A 6 1.48 -26.24 -13.21
C LEU A 6 1.64 -26.86 -11.83
N SER A 7 2.85 -26.76 -11.30
CA SER A 7 3.17 -27.01 -9.89
C SER A 7 3.96 -25.82 -9.35
N PRO A 8 3.64 -25.28 -8.17
CA PRO A 8 4.42 -24.20 -7.61
C PRO A 8 5.81 -24.70 -7.20
N ILE A 9 6.84 -23.94 -7.49
CA ILE A 9 8.20 -24.20 -6.99
C ILE A 9 8.15 -24.20 -5.47
N ALA A 10 8.55 -25.30 -4.84
CA ALA A 10 8.69 -25.39 -3.39
C ALA A 10 9.79 -24.41 -2.95
N GLY A 11 9.46 -23.27 -2.34
CA GLY A 11 10.51 -22.36 -1.92
C GLY A 11 10.13 -20.98 -1.35
N ASP A 12 8.88 -20.53 -1.44
CA ASP A 12 8.53 -19.17 -1.00
C ASP A 12 7.39 -19.10 0.03
N SER A 13 7.50 -19.87 1.09
CA SER A 13 6.76 -19.59 2.32
C SER A 13 7.74 -19.12 3.39
N GLU A 14 8.26 -17.90 3.25
CA GLU A 14 8.92 -17.22 4.36
C GLU A 14 7.88 -16.84 5.44
N CYS A 15 7.69 -17.76 6.38
CA CYS A 15 7.31 -17.39 7.73
C CYS A 15 8.47 -16.61 8.34
N PHE A 16 8.19 -15.56 9.10
CA PHE A 16 9.13 -14.88 9.98
C PHE A 16 10.00 -15.89 10.73
N PRO A 17 11.31 -15.66 10.90
CA PRO A 17 12.15 -16.58 11.63
C PRO A 17 11.73 -16.58 13.12
N PRO A 18 11.27 -17.69 13.66
CA PRO A 18 11.33 -17.88 15.09
C PRO A 18 12.79 -18.17 15.48
N SER A 19 13.21 -17.58 16.58
CA SER A 19 14.45 -17.84 17.28
C SER A 19 14.83 -19.33 17.23
N ARG A 20 16.12 -19.58 16.96
CA ARG A 20 16.79 -20.88 16.95
C ARG A 20 16.26 -21.85 18.00
N ALA A 21 15.66 -22.93 17.58
CA ALA A 21 15.77 -24.29 18.12
C ALA A 21 14.77 -25.23 17.39
N PHE A 22 15.27 -26.38 17.01
CA PHE A 22 14.60 -27.54 16.38
C PHE A 22 14.47 -27.49 14.84
N GLU A 23 15.43 -28.12 14.21
CA GLU A 23 15.37 -28.68 12.87
C GLU A 23 14.27 -29.74 12.81
N THR A 24 13.14 -29.41 12.20
CA THR A 24 12.27 -30.37 11.57
C THR A 24 12.13 -29.94 10.11
N GLU A 25 12.62 -30.76 9.20
CA GLU A 25 12.37 -30.67 7.78
C GLU A 25 10.85 -30.54 7.54
N LYS A 26 10.37 -29.31 7.37
CA LYS A 26 9.02 -29.06 6.85
C LYS A 26 9.06 -29.31 5.35
N CYS A 27 8.73 -30.53 4.95
CA CYS A 27 8.29 -30.87 3.61
C CYS A 27 7.09 -29.97 3.28
N SER A 28 7.30 -28.88 2.52
CA SER A 28 6.22 -28.02 2.05
C SER A 28 5.41 -28.80 1.00
N LYS A 29 4.21 -29.27 1.39
CA LYS A 29 3.29 -29.90 0.44
C LYS A 29 3.01 -28.93 -0.71
N PRO A 30 3.12 -29.37 -1.97
CA PRO A 30 2.76 -28.53 -3.11
C PRO A 30 1.29 -28.11 -3.01
N ILE A 31 1.01 -26.81 -3.22
CA ILE A 31 -0.36 -26.27 -3.16
C ILE A 31 -1.16 -26.64 -4.40
N LEU A 32 -0.50 -26.75 -5.55
CA LEU A 32 -1.07 -27.17 -6.82
C LEU A 32 -0.34 -28.45 -7.27
N ASN A 33 -1.09 -29.42 -7.77
CA ASN A 33 -0.55 -30.71 -8.18
C ASN A 33 -0.87 -30.93 -9.67
N ASN A 34 0.09 -30.66 -10.53
CA ASN A 34 0.00 -30.93 -11.97
C ASN A 34 -1.30 -30.40 -12.62
N VAL A 35 -1.63 -29.14 -12.34
CA VAL A 35 -2.88 -28.53 -12.82
C VAL A 35 -2.75 -28.15 -14.29
N SER A 36 -3.65 -28.68 -15.14
CA SER A 36 -3.67 -28.43 -16.58
C SER A 36 -5.05 -27.98 -17.04
N GLY A 37 -5.13 -27.16 -18.11
CA GLY A 37 -6.41 -26.72 -18.66
C GLY A 37 -6.30 -25.62 -19.72
N ALA A 38 -7.44 -25.28 -20.31
CA ALA A 38 -7.58 -24.21 -21.28
C ALA A 38 -8.71 -23.27 -20.89
N PHE A 39 -8.42 -21.95 -20.96
CA PHE A 39 -9.42 -20.89 -20.80
C PHE A 39 -9.67 -20.24 -22.16
N ARG A 40 -10.94 -20.23 -22.59
CA ARG A 40 -11.34 -19.86 -23.96
C ARG A 40 -11.69 -18.39 -24.06
N SER A 41 -11.35 -17.78 -25.20
CA SER A 41 -11.80 -16.44 -25.56
C SER A 41 -13.32 -16.45 -25.82
N GLY A 42 -14.00 -15.39 -25.45
CA GLY A 42 -15.46 -15.28 -25.63
C GLY A 42 -16.28 -15.96 -24.53
N ARG A 43 -15.65 -16.63 -23.56
CA ARG A 43 -16.32 -17.37 -22.49
C ARG A 43 -15.93 -16.85 -21.11
N LEU A 44 -16.92 -16.81 -20.22
CA LEU A 44 -16.74 -16.48 -18.82
C LEU A 44 -16.55 -17.77 -18.01
N THR A 45 -15.38 -17.97 -17.40
CA THR A 45 -15.03 -19.18 -16.65
C THR A 45 -15.06 -18.90 -15.14
N ALA A 46 -15.76 -19.76 -14.39
CA ALA A 46 -15.73 -19.76 -12.93
C ALA A 46 -14.72 -20.78 -12.40
N ILE A 47 -13.80 -20.39 -11.55
CA ILE A 47 -12.99 -21.30 -10.72
C ILE A 47 -13.70 -21.45 -9.38
N ILE A 48 -14.15 -22.68 -9.09
CA ILE A 48 -14.85 -23.02 -7.85
C ILE A 48 -14.13 -24.14 -7.10
N GLY A 49 -14.44 -24.29 -5.83
CA GLY A 49 -13.87 -25.34 -4.97
C GLY A 49 -13.89 -24.94 -3.50
N PRO A 50 -13.60 -25.86 -2.57
CA PRO A 50 -13.59 -25.59 -1.14
C PRO A 50 -12.48 -24.58 -0.75
N SER A 51 -12.60 -24.00 0.45
CA SER A 51 -11.56 -23.14 0.98
C SER A 51 -10.22 -23.88 1.11
N GLY A 52 -9.12 -23.21 0.75
CA GLY A 52 -7.79 -23.82 0.80
C GLY A 52 -7.48 -24.79 -0.36
N SER A 53 -8.36 -24.95 -1.37
CA SER A 53 -8.13 -25.85 -2.50
C SER A 53 -7.06 -25.37 -3.51
N GLY A 54 -6.56 -24.13 -3.39
CA GLY A 54 -5.52 -23.58 -4.27
C GLY A 54 -6.03 -22.60 -5.34
N LYS A 55 -7.30 -22.16 -5.31
CA LYS A 55 -7.91 -21.26 -6.32
C LYS A 55 -7.13 -19.95 -6.53
N SER A 56 -6.89 -19.20 -5.47
CA SER A 56 -6.13 -17.94 -5.55
C SER A 56 -4.65 -18.19 -5.91
N SER A 57 -4.08 -19.32 -5.51
CA SER A 57 -2.74 -19.74 -5.94
C SER A 57 -2.68 -19.98 -7.43
N LEU A 58 -3.70 -20.63 -8.00
CA LEU A 58 -3.82 -20.82 -9.45
C LEU A 58 -3.92 -19.48 -10.18
N LEU A 59 -4.75 -18.54 -9.72
CA LEU A 59 -4.82 -17.20 -10.32
C LEU A 59 -3.50 -16.44 -10.23
N ASN A 60 -2.78 -16.55 -9.12
CA ASN A 60 -1.48 -15.92 -8.96
C ASN A 60 -0.41 -16.46 -9.92
N VAL A 61 -0.46 -17.76 -10.22
CA VAL A 61 0.40 -18.38 -11.23
C VAL A 61 -0.01 -17.94 -12.64
N LEU A 62 -1.30 -17.98 -12.96
CA LEU A 62 -1.85 -17.55 -14.25
C LEU A 62 -1.58 -16.06 -14.55
N SER A 63 -1.50 -15.24 -13.53
CA SER A 63 -1.17 -13.81 -13.65
C SER A 63 0.34 -13.53 -13.83
N GLY A 64 1.19 -14.53 -13.59
CA GLY A 64 2.65 -14.38 -13.60
C GLY A 64 3.22 -13.65 -12.38
N PHE A 65 2.43 -13.50 -11.29
CA PHE A 65 2.92 -12.96 -10.02
C PHE A 65 3.65 -14.01 -9.19
N ARG A 66 3.29 -15.28 -9.35
CA ARG A 66 3.99 -16.39 -8.73
C ARG A 66 4.62 -17.29 -9.79
N LYS A 67 5.87 -17.67 -9.55
CA LYS A 67 6.52 -18.65 -10.41
C LYS A 67 5.99 -20.05 -10.10
N ALA A 68 5.82 -20.85 -11.13
CA ALA A 68 5.48 -22.26 -11.03
C ALA A 68 6.26 -23.03 -12.10
N ASP A 69 6.51 -24.29 -11.85
CA ASP A 69 6.97 -25.20 -12.89
C ASP A 69 5.78 -25.49 -13.82
N GLY A 70 6.04 -25.65 -15.11
CA GLY A 70 5.03 -25.83 -16.12
C GLY A 70 5.03 -24.72 -17.18
N ILE A 71 4.15 -24.83 -18.15
CA ILE A 71 4.12 -23.93 -19.31
C ILE A 71 2.76 -23.25 -19.41
N ILE A 72 2.77 -21.91 -19.52
CA ILE A 72 1.59 -21.11 -19.82
C ILE A 72 1.70 -20.60 -21.26
N LYS A 73 0.72 -20.95 -22.11
CA LYS A 73 0.65 -20.51 -23.50
C LYS A 73 -0.55 -19.57 -23.70
N LEU A 74 -0.39 -18.57 -24.54
CA LEU A 74 -1.48 -17.72 -25.01
C LEU A 74 -1.49 -17.76 -26.54
N ASN A 75 -2.55 -18.31 -27.13
CA ASN A 75 -2.65 -18.57 -28.56
C ASN A 75 -1.50 -19.44 -29.11
N GLY A 76 -1.12 -20.49 -28.37
CA GLY A 76 -0.04 -21.40 -28.74
C GLY A 76 1.38 -20.90 -28.42
N GLU A 77 1.56 -19.61 -28.13
CA GLU A 77 2.88 -19.04 -27.79
C GLU A 77 3.14 -19.13 -26.28
N PRO A 78 4.28 -19.67 -25.83
CA PRO A 78 4.64 -19.70 -24.43
C PRO A 78 4.96 -18.28 -23.92
N LEU A 79 4.35 -17.91 -22.79
CA LEU A 79 4.54 -16.62 -22.14
C LEU A 79 4.99 -16.78 -20.70
N GLU A 80 6.06 -16.08 -20.33
CA GLU A 80 6.61 -16.09 -18.98
C GLU A 80 6.88 -14.68 -18.44
N GLY A 81 6.86 -14.55 -17.13
CA GLY A 81 7.30 -13.38 -16.38
C GLY A 81 6.66 -12.07 -16.84
N SER A 82 7.47 -11.11 -17.32
CA SER A 82 6.99 -9.78 -17.71
C SER A 82 6.12 -9.78 -18.97
N LYS A 83 6.31 -10.75 -19.90
CA LYS A 83 5.49 -10.87 -21.11
C LYS A 83 4.08 -11.29 -20.72
N LEU A 84 3.93 -12.30 -19.86
CA LEU A 84 2.65 -12.76 -19.35
C LEU A 84 1.90 -11.62 -18.61
N ARG A 85 2.56 -10.93 -17.69
CA ARG A 85 1.99 -9.79 -16.95
C ARG A 85 1.55 -8.62 -17.84
N ASN A 86 2.09 -8.51 -19.03
CA ASN A 86 1.65 -7.49 -19.97
C ASN A 86 0.32 -7.82 -20.65
N GLU A 87 -0.03 -9.09 -20.83
CA GLU A 87 -1.24 -9.54 -21.51
C GLU A 87 -2.39 -9.82 -20.53
N VAL A 88 -2.06 -10.06 -19.25
CA VAL A 88 -3.00 -10.42 -18.19
C VAL A 88 -3.25 -9.22 -17.28
N SER A 89 -4.49 -9.00 -16.89
CA SER A 89 -4.88 -8.14 -15.77
C SER A 89 -5.34 -9.01 -14.61
N TYR A 90 -4.87 -8.72 -13.41
CA TYR A 90 -5.25 -9.44 -12.19
C TYR A 90 -5.85 -8.47 -11.18
N THR A 91 -7.08 -8.76 -10.75
CA THR A 91 -7.80 -8.02 -9.71
C THR A 91 -7.84 -8.88 -8.46
N GLU A 92 -7.19 -8.43 -7.40
CA GLU A 92 -7.13 -9.09 -6.09
C GLU A 92 -8.51 -9.04 -5.38
N GLN A 93 -8.75 -9.94 -4.43
CA GLN A 93 -9.97 -9.99 -3.61
C GLN A 93 -10.20 -8.65 -2.88
N GLU A 94 -9.16 -8.15 -2.19
CA GLU A 94 -9.17 -6.83 -1.55
C GLU A 94 -8.58 -5.79 -2.49
N VAL A 95 -9.44 -5.16 -3.27
CA VAL A 95 -9.02 -4.10 -4.19
C VAL A 95 -8.71 -2.82 -3.43
N SER A 96 -7.54 -2.26 -3.65
CA SER A 96 -7.16 -0.95 -3.10
C SER A 96 -7.18 0.11 -4.19
N LEU A 97 -8.01 1.15 -4.00
CA LEU A 97 -8.13 2.31 -4.89
C LEU A 97 -7.82 3.60 -4.13
N TRP A 98 -7.52 4.67 -4.86
CA TRP A 98 -7.29 6.01 -4.29
C TRP A 98 -8.59 6.60 -3.76
N ARG A 99 -8.79 6.52 -2.44
CA ARG A 99 -10.07 6.81 -1.75
C ARG A 99 -10.54 8.26 -1.88
N ASN A 100 -9.60 9.21 -2.07
CA ASN A 100 -9.85 10.65 -2.12
C ASN A 100 -10.02 11.20 -3.55
N LEU A 101 -10.05 10.34 -4.58
CA LEU A 101 -10.41 10.69 -5.94
C LEU A 101 -11.90 10.43 -6.20
N THR A 102 -12.48 11.12 -7.18
CA THR A 102 -13.78 10.76 -7.74
C THR A 102 -13.65 9.60 -8.72
N VAL A 103 -14.77 8.97 -9.10
CA VAL A 103 -14.81 7.91 -10.11
C VAL A 103 -14.23 8.41 -11.44
N GLU A 104 -14.66 9.59 -11.91
CA GLU A 104 -14.16 10.20 -13.15
C GLU A 104 -12.66 10.48 -13.07
N GLU A 105 -12.17 11.05 -11.96
CA GLU A 105 -10.76 11.34 -11.76
C GLU A 105 -9.92 10.07 -11.74
N SER A 106 -10.38 9.01 -11.07
CA SER A 106 -9.68 7.72 -11.01
C SER A 106 -9.48 7.12 -12.41
N LEU A 107 -10.53 7.12 -13.22
CA LEU A 107 -10.46 6.62 -14.60
C LEU A 107 -9.63 7.54 -15.51
N ARG A 108 -9.73 8.85 -15.32
CA ARG A 108 -8.91 9.81 -16.09
C ARG A 108 -7.42 9.62 -15.80
N TYR A 109 -7.00 9.53 -14.54
CA TYR A 109 -5.60 9.26 -14.20
C TYR A 109 -5.14 7.90 -14.71
N ALA A 110 -5.96 6.87 -14.59
CA ALA A 110 -5.64 5.55 -15.12
C ALA A 110 -5.45 5.59 -16.67
N ALA A 111 -6.32 6.30 -17.39
CA ALA A 111 -6.18 6.51 -18.83
C ALA A 111 -4.95 7.34 -19.20
N GLU A 112 -4.58 8.32 -18.35
CA GLU A 112 -3.38 9.13 -18.58
C GLU A 112 -2.08 8.35 -18.39
N PHE A 113 -2.03 7.40 -17.45
CA PHE A 113 -0.87 6.52 -17.26
C PHE A 113 -0.75 5.47 -18.37
N GLN A 114 -1.85 5.10 -19.01
CA GLN A 114 -1.86 4.10 -20.07
C GLN A 114 -1.89 4.78 -21.46
N GLN A 115 -0.72 5.18 -21.97
CA GLN A 115 -0.64 5.67 -23.36
C GLN A 115 -0.70 4.50 -24.34
N SER A 116 -1.82 4.37 -25.06
CA SER A 116 -1.90 3.57 -26.29
C SER A 116 -1.72 4.49 -27.51
N ARG A 117 -0.97 4.04 -28.52
CA ARG A 117 -0.86 4.77 -29.81
C ARG A 117 -2.22 4.96 -30.48
N SER A 118 -3.15 4.01 -30.27
CA SER A 118 -4.52 4.11 -30.81
C SER A 118 -5.36 5.21 -30.16
N TRP A 119 -5.01 5.66 -28.94
CA TRP A 119 -5.73 6.72 -28.21
C TRP A 119 -5.20 8.13 -28.44
N ALA A 120 -4.13 8.26 -29.22
CA ALA A 120 -3.55 9.57 -29.53
C ALA A 120 -4.53 10.51 -30.26
N LYS A 121 -5.54 9.96 -30.95
CA LYS A 121 -6.58 10.70 -31.67
C LYS A 121 -7.87 10.95 -30.87
N LEU A 122 -8.11 10.21 -29.78
CA LEU A 122 -9.29 10.39 -28.91
C LEU A 122 -8.93 11.16 -27.65
N SER A 123 -9.81 12.06 -27.22
CA SER A 123 -9.68 12.69 -25.91
C SER A 123 -9.72 11.63 -24.80
N LYS A 124 -8.72 11.58 -23.93
CA LYS A 124 -8.65 10.65 -22.78
C LYS A 124 -9.86 10.79 -21.86
N LYS A 125 -10.46 11.97 -21.85
CA LYS A 125 -11.71 12.22 -21.13
C LYS A 125 -12.87 11.39 -21.71
N ASN A 126 -12.97 11.29 -23.04
CA ASN A 126 -14.03 10.51 -23.68
C ASN A 126 -13.85 9.02 -23.40
N ILE A 127 -12.61 8.52 -23.40
CA ILE A 127 -12.31 7.12 -23.06
C ILE A 127 -12.74 6.80 -21.62
N ALA A 128 -12.45 7.68 -20.67
CA ALA A 128 -12.90 7.51 -19.29
C ALA A 128 -14.43 7.53 -19.18
N LEU A 129 -15.11 8.43 -19.90
CA LEU A 129 -16.57 8.51 -19.92
C LEU A 129 -17.21 7.27 -20.58
N ASP A 130 -16.61 6.73 -21.63
CA ASP A 130 -17.10 5.51 -22.28
C ASP A 130 -16.98 4.30 -21.32
N GLN A 131 -15.92 4.21 -20.53
CA GLN A 131 -15.78 3.18 -19.49
C GLN A 131 -16.80 3.37 -18.35
N ILE A 132 -17.09 4.62 -17.96
CA ILE A 132 -18.13 4.92 -16.96
C ILE A 132 -19.49 4.40 -17.44
N ARG A 133 -19.83 4.64 -18.70
CA ARG A 133 -21.08 4.18 -19.32
C ARG A 133 -21.15 2.66 -19.45
N SER A 134 -20.09 2.03 -19.96
CA SER A 134 -20.05 0.57 -20.19
C SER A 134 -20.26 -0.23 -18.91
N LEU A 135 -19.86 0.31 -17.74
CA LEU A 135 -19.97 -0.36 -16.44
C LEU A 135 -21.07 0.22 -15.52
N GLY A 136 -21.94 1.09 -16.06
CA GLY A 136 -23.09 1.63 -15.33
C GLY A 136 -22.70 2.47 -14.11
N LEU A 137 -21.63 3.26 -14.23
CA LEU A 137 -21.10 4.14 -13.16
C LEU A 137 -21.50 5.61 -13.36
N GLU A 138 -22.41 5.91 -14.26
CA GLU A 138 -22.79 7.28 -14.63
C GLU A 138 -23.34 8.08 -13.44
N LYS A 139 -24.17 7.43 -12.61
CA LYS A 139 -24.81 8.06 -11.45
C LYS A 139 -23.83 8.44 -10.35
N CYS A 140 -22.65 7.79 -10.29
CA CYS A 140 -21.63 8.00 -9.27
C CYS A 140 -20.34 8.63 -9.79
N CYS A 141 -20.32 9.18 -11.03
CA CYS A 141 -19.11 9.70 -11.65
C CYS A 141 -18.39 10.80 -10.82
N SER A 142 -19.14 11.66 -10.13
CA SER A 142 -18.63 12.71 -9.25
C SER A 142 -18.45 12.28 -7.79
N THR A 143 -18.88 11.06 -7.44
CA THR A 143 -18.76 10.53 -6.08
C THR A 143 -17.31 10.16 -5.76
N LEU A 144 -16.87 10.45 -4.53
CA LEU A 144 -15.55 10.03 -4.05
C LEU A 144 -15.52 8.51 -3.87
N VAL A 145 -14.40 7.88 -4.24
CA VAL A 145 -14.20 6.42 -4.17
C VAL A 145 -14.49 5.86 -2.77
N ARG A 146 -14.18 6.60 -1.71
CA ARG A 146 -14.46 6.18 -0.33
C ARG A 146 -15.95 6.08 0.02
N ASN A 147 -16.83 6.70 -0.77
CA ASN A 147 -18.28 6.78 -0.55
C ASN A 147 -19.07 5.86 -1.50
N LEU A 148 -18.39 5.05 -2.32
CA LEU A 148 -19.01 4.10 -3.24
C LEU A 148 -19.58 2.90 -2.47
N SER A 149 -20.67 2.35 -2.98
CA SER A 149 -21.14 1.02 -2.58
C SER A 149 -20.13 -0.07 -2.99
N GLY A 150 -20.17 -1.23 -2.33
CA GLY A 150 -19.26 -2.34 -2.66
C GLY A 150 -19.30 -2.72 -4.14
N GLY A 151 -20.50 -2.79 -4.73
CA GLY A 151 -20.69 -3.11 -6.14
C GLY A 151 -20.11 -2.04 -7.09
N GLU A 152 -20.34 -0.76 -6.80
CA GLU A 152 -19.76 0.35 -7.57
C GLU A 152 -18.23 0.36 -7.47
N TYR A 153 -17.70 0.09 -6.28
CA TYR A 153 -16.27 0.01 -6.04
C TYR A 153 -15.61 -1.11 -6.86
N LYS A 154 -16.20 -2.32 -6.89
CA LYS A 154 -15.71 -3.44 -7.70
C LYS A 154 -15.82 -3.14 -9.20
N ARG A 155 -16.92 -2.53 -9.66
CA ARG A 155 -17.08 -2.09 -11.06
C ARG A 155 -16.04 -1.04 -11.45
N LEU A 156 -15.75 -0.06 -10.57
CA LEU A 156 -14.69 0.92 -10.81
C LEU A 156 -13.31 0.24 -10.93
N ALA A 157 -13.02 -0.75 -10.09
CA ALA A 157 -11.78 -1.52 -10.17
C ALA A 157 -11.62 -2.21 -11.53
N MET A 158 -12.69 -2.88 -12.01
CA MET A 158 -12.72 -3.48 -13.34
C MET A 158 -12.57 -2.44 -14.46
N ALA A 159 -13.23 -1.27 -14.33
CA ALA A 159 -13.10 -0.19 -15.30
C ALA A 159 -11.65 0.30 -15.47
N ILE A 160 -10.93 0.45 -14.35
CA ILE A 160 -9.51 0.84 -14.35
C ILE A 160 -8.66 -0.24 -15.03
N ASP A 161 -8.91 -1.51 -14.73
CA ASP A 161 -8.16 -2.63 -15.32
C ASP A 161 -8.45 -2.76 -16.83
N LEU A 162 -9.68 -2.50 -17.27
CA LEU A 162 -10.07 -2.49 -18.68
C LEU A 162 -9.38 -1.41 -19.53
N LEU A 163 -9.02 -0.28 -18.92
CA LEU A 163 -8.25 0.75 -19.62
C LEU A 163 -6.90 0.22 -20.14
N ALA A 164 -6.36 -0.81 -19.50
CA ALA A 164 -5.18 -1.53 -19.98
C ALA A 164 -5.44 -2.36 -21.25
N ASN A 165 -6.69 -2.57 -21.62
CA ASN A 165 -7.16 -3.45 -22.70
C ASN A 165 -6.48 -4.84 -22.65
N PRO A 166 -6.59 -5.57 -21.51
CA PRO A 166 -5.97 -6.87 -21.35
C PRO A 166 -6.69 -7.92 -22.22
N LYS A 167 -5.95 -8.91 -22.74
CA LYS A 167 -6.53 -10.06 -23.41
C LYS A 167 -7.14 -11.04 -22.41
N VAL A 168 -6.54 -11.14 -21.23
CA VAL A 168 -6.96 -12.03 -20.13
C VAL A 168 -7.25 -11.20 -18.90
N MET A 169 -8.43 -11.39 -18.30
CA MET A 169 -8.83 -10.80 -17.03
C MET A 169 -9.00 -11.90 -15.98
N LEU A 170 -8.23 -11.82 -14.93
CA LEU A 170 -8.29 -12.72 -13.79
C LEU A 170 -8.83 -11.93 -12.59
N LEU A 171 -9.92 -12.42 -11.99
CA LEU A 171 -10.58 -11.74 -10.87
C LEU A 171 -10.69 -12.71 -9.69
N ASP A 172 -10.14 -12.31 -8.55
CA ASP A 172 -10.22 -13.10 -7.33
C ASP A 172 -11.39 -12.60 -6.48
N GLU A 173 -12.42 -13.43 -6.33
CA GLU A 173 -13.66 -13.15 -5.58
C GLU A 173 -14.30 -11.78 -5.87
N PRO A 174 -14.59 -11.43 -7.13
CA PRO A 174 -15.15 -10.12 -7.48
C PRO A 174 -16.54 -9.86 -6.88
N THR A 175 -17.21 -10.89 -6.41
CA THR A 175 -18.58 -10.87 -5.86
C THR A 175 -18.61 -10.93 -4.33
N SER A 176 -17.47 -11.10 -3.67
CA SER A 176 -17.39 -11.17 -2.20
C SER A 176 -17.86 -9.87 -1.55
N GLY A 177 -18.73 -9.99 -0.52
CA GLY A 177 -19.28 -8.86 0.22
C GLY A 177 -20.33 -8.04 -0.53
N LEU A 178 -20.89 -8.56 -1.65
CA LEU A 178 -21.96 -7.92 -2.40
C LEU A 178 -23.31 -8.60 -2.12
N ASP A 179 -24.38 -7.81 -2.21
CA ASP A 179 -25.74 -8.34 -2.24
C ASP A 179 -26.05 -9.08 -3.56
N THR A 180 -27.15 -9.79 -3.63
CA THR A 180 -27.53 -10.61 -4.80
C THR A 180 -27.70 -9.76 -6.07
N ILE A 181 -28.24 -8.55 -5.94
CA ILE A 181 -28.50 -7.65 -7.08
C ILE A 181 -27.17 -7.14 -7.64
N ALA A 182 -26.28 -6.62 -6.77
CA ALA A 182 -24.97 -6.15 -7.19
C ALA A 182 -24.11 -7.28 -7.76
N THR A 183 -24.19 -8.49 -7.17
CA THR A 183 -23.52 -9.69 -7.68
C THR A 183 -23.97 -10.01 -9.11
N THR A 184 -25.28 -10.05 -9.36
CA THR A 184 -25.83 -10.30 -10.69
C THR A 184 -25.36 -9.24 -11.71
N GLN A 185 -25.33 -7.99 -11.33
CA GLN A 185 -24.84 -6.90 -12.19
C GLN A 185 -23.35 -7.06 -12.53
N VAL A 186 -22.52 -7.35 -11.54
CA VAL A 186 -21.07 -7.55 -11.74
C VAL A 186 -20.81 -8.74 -12.66
N VAL A 187 -21.48 -9.88 -12.42
CA VAL A 187 -21.34 -11.09 -13.26
C VAL A 187 -21.85 -10.87 -14.69
N SER A 188 -22.97 -10.18 -14.86
CA SER A 188 -23.50 -9.81 -16.17
C SER A 188 -22.49 -8.96 -16.98
N GLN A 189 -21.82 -8.01 -16.33
CA GLN A 189 -20.78 -7.19 -16.96
C GLN A 189 -19.55 -8.03 -17.33
N MET A 190 -19.09 -8.92 -16.43
CA MET A 190 -17.99 -9.85 -16.75
C MET A 190 -18.33 -10.73 -17.96
N ARG A 191 -19.58 -11.22 -18.05
CA ARG A 191 -20.05 -12.00 -19.19
C ARG A 191 -20.03 -11.19 -20.49
N SER A 192 -20.51 -9.94 -20.45
CA SER A 192 -20.44 -9.03 -21.61
C SER A 192 -19.01 -8.78 -22.06
N LEU A 193 -18.07 -8.63 -21.11
CA LEU A 193 -16.64 -8.45 -21.41
C LEU A 193 -16.02 -9.70 -22.05
N ALA A 194 -16.41 -10.90 -21.58
CA ALA A 194 -15.98 -12.17 -22.16
C ALA A 194 -16.50 -12.30 -23.60
N HIS A 195 -17.80 -12.12 -23.82
CA HIS A 195 -18.42 -12.18 -25.15
C HIS A 195 -17.85 -11.14 -26.13
N GLY A 196 -17.25 -10.05 -25.61
CA GLY A 196 -16.46 -9.10 -26.40
C GLY A 196 -15.09 -9.64 -26.86
N GLY A 197 -14.83 -10.96 -26.77
CA GLY A 197 -13.63 -11.62 -27.27
C GLY A 197 -12.47 -11.70 -26.26
N ARG A 198 -12.69 -11.41 -24.98
CA ARG A 198 -11.67 -11.56 -23.92
C ARG A 198 -11.77 -12.93 -23.25
N ILE A 199 -10.68 -13.33 -22.63
CA ILE A 199 -10.66 -14.46 -21.69
C ILE A 199 -10.95 -13.85 -20.31
N VAL A 200 -12.07 -14.22 -19.69
CA VAL A 200 -12.43 -13.73 -18.34
C VAL A 200 -12.55 -14.93 -17.41
N VAL A 201 -11.71 -14.98 -16.40
CA VAL A 201 -11.66 -16.05 -15.41
C VAL A 201 -11.84 -15.43 -14.03
N CYS A 202 -12.77 -15.94 -13.24
CA CYS A 202 -12.95 -15.47 -11.87
C CYS A 202 -13.08 -16.62 -10.88
N VAL A 203 -12.48 -16.43 -9.73
CA VAL A 203 -12.70 -17.29 -8.56
C VAL A 203 -13.99 -16.82 -7.89
N ILE A 204 -14.89 -17.77 -7.59
CA ILE A 204 -16.10 -17.49 -6.83
C ILE A 204 -16.18 -18.45 -5.65
N HIS A 205 -16.49 -17.86 -4.49
CA HIS A 205 -16.72 -18.61 -3.26
C HIS A 205 -18.23 -18.88 -3.12
N GLN A 206 -18.62 -20.17 -3.09
CA GLN A 206 -20.01 -20.64 -2.89
C GLN A 206 -21.07 -19.83 -3.69
N PRO A 207 -21.02 -19.85 -5.04
CA PRO A 207 -21.99 -19.13 -5.85
C PRO A 207 -23.39 -19.74 -5.70
N SER A 208 -24.44 -18.91 -5.67
CA SER A 208 -25.81 -19.42 -5.83
C SER A 208 -25.99 -20.05 -7.23
N SER A 209 -26.95 -20.99 -7.35
CA SER A 209 -27.22 -21.63 -8.65
C SER A 209 -27.59 -20.65 -9.75
N SER A 210 -28.30 -19.56 -9.41
CA SER A 210 -28.64 -18.50 -10.36
C SER A 210 -27.42 -17.78 -10.90
N ILE A 211 -26.43 -17.52 -10.05
CA ILE A 211 -25.18 -16.87 -10.41
C ILE A 211 -24.31 -17.82 -11.23
N LEU A 212 -24.19 -19.12 -10.83
CA LEU A 212 -23.35 -20.06 -11.56
C LEU A 212 -23.89 -20.33 -12.99
N LYS A 213 -25.19 -20.31 -13.22
CA LYS A 213 -25.81 -20.41 -14.57
C LYS A 213 -25.44 -19.27 -15.52
N MET A 214 -24.90 -18.15 -15.00
CA MET A 214 -24.42 -17.06 -15.85
C MET A 214 -23.02 -17.30 -16.41
N PHE A 215 -22.31 -18.32 -15.93
CA PHE A 215 -21.00 -18.74 -16.41
C PHE A 215 -21.12 -19.73 -17.56
N ASP A 216 -20.22 -19.61 -18.52
CA ASP A 216 -20.16 -20.49 -19.68
C ASP A 216 -19.37 -21.75 -19.36
N ASP A 217 -18.24 -21.62 -18.62
CA ASP A 217 -17.38 -22.73 -18.22
C ASP A 217 -17.12 -22.73 -16.71
N VAL A 218 -16.86 -23.92 -16.19
CA VAL A 218 -16.51 -24.16 -14.79
C VAL A 218 -15.18 -24.90 -14.70
N TYR A 219 -14.32 -24.45 -13.80
CA TYR A 219 -13.06 -25.08 -13.44
C TYR A 219 -13.08 -25.44 -11.95
N LEU A 220 -13.23 -26.72 -11.63
CA LEU A 220 -13.38 -27.21 -10.26
C LEU A 220 -12.03 -27.63 -9.70
N VAL A 221 -11.59 -26.99 -8.62
CA VAL A 221 -10.31 -27.26 -7.95
C VAL A 221 -10.54 -27.83 -6.56
N ALA A 222 -9.91 -28.97 -6.26
CA ALA A 222 -9.90 -29.56 -4.94
C ALA A 222 -8.50 -30.03 -4.55
N ARG A 223 -8.03 -29.67 -3.36
CA ARG A 223 -6.73 -30.06 -2.79
C ARG A 223 -5.57 -29.92 -3.80
N GLY A 224 -5.56 -28.85 -4.57
CA GLY A 224 -4.53 -28.58 -5.56
C GLY A 224 -4.66 -29.33 -6.90
N ASN A 225 -5.70 -30.11 -7.11
CA ASN A 225 -5.95 -30.85 -8.36
C ASN A 225 -7.17 -30.29 -9.10
N CYS A 226 -7.19 -30.44 -10.41
CA CYS A 226 -8.35 -30.18 -11.26
C CYS A 226 -9.28 -31.38 -11.27
N LEU A 227 -10.49 -31.28 -10.73
CA LEU A 227 -11.50 -32.33 -10.76
C LEU A 227 -12.36 -32.27 -12.00
N TYR A 228 -12.65 -31.07 -12.49
CA TYR A 228 -13.49 -30.87 -13.67
C TYR A 228 -13.10 -29.56 -14.37
N ARG A 229 -13.16 -29.60 -15.69
CA ARG A 229 -13.07 -28.44 -16.56
C ARG A 229 -14.02 -28.59 -17.75
N GLY A 230 -14.76 -27.56 -18.08
CA GLY A 230 -15.68 -27.54 -19.20
C GLY A 230 -16.98 -26.82 -18.92
N SER A 231 -18.01 -27.06 -19.77
CA SER A 231 -19.33 -26.44 -19.63
C SER A 231 -20.04 -26.88 -18.35
N LEU A 232 -20.82 -25.96 -17.76
CA LEU A 232 -21.65 -26.30 -16.59
C LEU A 232 -22.66 -27.42 -16.86
N SER A 233 -23.17 -27.56 -18.11
CA SER A 233 -24.12 -28.61 -18.52
C SER A 233 -23.53 -30.00 -18.42
N ASP A 234 -22.22 -30.14 -18.59
CA ASP A 234 -21.55 -31.43 -18.72
C ASP A 234 -20.99 -31.95 -17.38
N VAL A 235 -21.09 -31.16 -16.31
CA VAL A 235 -20.62 -31.55 -14.95
C VAL A 235 -21.30 -32.83 -14.48
N ILE A 236 -22.64 -32.86 -14.50
CA ILE A 236 -23.42 -33.99 -13.99
C ILE A 236 -23.22 -35.26 -14.84
N PRO A 237 -23.33 -35.22 -16.19
CA PRO A 237 -23.05 -36.38 -17.04
C PRO A 237 -21.65 -36.95 -16.82
N ARG A 238 -20.66 -36.12 -16.56
CA ARG A 238 -19.29 -36.56 -16.37
C ARG A 238 -19.07 -37.19 -15.00
N PHE A 239 -19.67 -36.65 -13.95
CA PHE A 239 -19.61 -37.24 -12.62
C PHE A 239 -20.32 -38.58 -12.56
N ALA A 240 -21.45 -38.73 -13.28
CA ALA A 240 -22.18 -39.97 -13.38
C ALA A 240 -21.34 -41.09 -14.02
N ARG A 241 -20.45 -40.81 -14.98
CA ARG A 241 -19.56 -41.81 -15.61
C ARG A 241 -18.62 -42.50 -14.62
N VAL A 242 -18.24 -41.81 -13.54
CA VAL A 242 -17.36 -42.36 -12.48
C VAL A 242 -18.16 -42.84 -11.27
N GLY A 243 -19.51 -42.96 -11.39
CA GLY A 243 -20.38 -43.46 -10.34
C GLY A 243 -20.73 -42.42 -9.25
N LEU A 244 -20.62 -41.10 -9.58
CA LEU A 244 -21.05 -40.02 -8.72
C LEU A 244 -22.37 -39.43 -9.26
N GLU A 245 -23.49 -39.99 -8.81
CA GLU A 245 -24.83 -39.58 -9.24
C GLU A 245 -25.35 -38.41 -8.44
N CYS A 246 -25.81 -37.37 -9.12
CA CYS A 246 -26.42 -36.19 -8.48
C CYS A 246 -27.88 -36.52 -8.09
N PRO A 247 -28.27 -36.38 -6.81
CA PRO A 247 -29.66 -36.55 -6.40
C PRO A 247 -30.58 -35.55 -7.11
N LEU A 248 -31.78 -36.00 -7.50
CA LEU A 248 -32.76 -35.18 -8.24
C LEU A 248 -33.13 -33.87 -7.57
N SER A 249 -33.01 -33.79 -6.24
CA SER A 249 -33.28 -32.58 -5.43
C SER A 249 -32.07 -31.65 -5.26
N HIS A 250 -30.87 -32.09 -5.66
CA HIS A 250 -29.67 -31.31 -5.47
C HIS A 250 -29.41 -30.39 -6.68
N ASN A 251 -28.87 -29.21 -6.37
CA ASN A 251 -28.38 -28.31 -7.37
C ASN A 251 -27.02 -28.78 -7.92
N PRO A 252 -26.83 -28.85 -9.25
CA PRO A 252 -25.55 -29.25 -9.87
C PRO A 252 -24.31 -28.55 -9.30
N ALA A 253 -24.42 -27.29 -8.95
CA ALA A 253 -23.33 -26.50 -8.38
C ALA A 253 -22.94 -26.94 -6.96
N ASP A 254 -23.98 -27.16 -6.13
CA ASP A 254 -23.78 -27.56 -4.74
C ASP A 254 -23.23 -28.99 -4.70
N PHE A 255 -23.74 -29.87 -5.58
CA PHE A 255 -23.23 -31.23 -5.75
C PHE A 255 -21.75 -31.25 -6.19
N ALA A 256 -21.38 -30.38 -7.14
CA ALA A 256 -19.98 -30.27 -7.57
C ALA A 256 -19.05 -29.84 -6.43
N LEU A 257 -19.49 -28.90 -5.57
CA LEU A 257 -18.74 -28.46 -4.40
C LEU A 257 -18.69 -29.54 -3.31
N GLU A 258 -19.77 -30.30 -3.14
CA GLU A 258 -19.81 -31.45 -2.23
C GLU A 258 -18.80 -32.53 -2.65
N VAL A 259 -18.79 -32.93 -3.92
CA VAL A 259 -17.79 -33.85 -4.48
C VAL A 259 -16.36 -33.31 -4.29
N ALA A 260 -16.14 -32.01 -4.51
CA ALA A 260 -14.83 -31.40 -4.32
C ALA A 260 -14.37 -31.37 -2.83
N SER A 261 -15.31 -31.51 -1.90
CA SER A 261 -15.05 -31.53 -0.45
C SER A 261 -14.89 -32.94 0.11
N MET A 262 -15.29 -33.99 -0.66
CA MET A 262 -15.16 -35.39 -0.24
C MET A 262 -13.72 -35.79 -0.01
N GLU A 263 -13.50 -36.81 0.79
CA GLU A 263 -12.20 -37.49 0.85
C GLU A 263 -11.90 -38.14 -0.50
N TYR A 264 -10.61 -38.25 -0.89
CA TYR A 264 -10.22 -38.87 -2.14
C TYR A 264 -10.46 -40.39 -2.08
N ASP A 265 -11.67 -40.79 -2.47
CA ASP A 265 -11.97 -42.15 -2.78
C ASP A 265 -11.55 -42.49 -4.25
N GLU A 266 -11.65 -43.75 -4.64
CA GLU A 266 -11.28 -44.23 -5.97
C GLU A 266 -12.00 -43.45 -7.09
N ARG A 267 -13.24 -43.01 -6.86
CA ARG A 267 -14.07 -42.28 -7.84
C ARG A 267 -13.53 -40.86 -8.09
N VAL A 268 -13.11 -40.17 -7.05
CA VAL A 268 -12.51 -38.84 -7.16
C VAL A 268 -11.13 -38.92 -7.84
N LEU A 269 -10.34 -39.94 -7.55
CA LEU A 269 -9.06 -40.18 -8.23
C LEU A 269 -9.26 -40.48 -9.73
N ASN A 270 -10.27 -41.24 -10.10
CA ASN A 270 -10.63 -41.48 -11.49
C ASN A 270 -11.02 -40.20 -12.23
N LEU A 271 -11.75 -39.26 -11.59
CA LEU A 271 -12.03 -37.93 -12.14
C LEU A 271 -10.76 -37.12 -12.43
N ILE A 272 -9.78 -37.16 -11.52
CA ILE A 272 -8.51 -36.48 -11.71
C ILE A 272 -7.75 -37.07 -12.90
N GLN A 273 -7.66 -38.39 -13.00
CA GLN A 273 -6.98 -39.07 -14.10
C GLN A 273 -7.67 -38.81 -15.45
N ASP A 274 -8.99 -38.86 -15.50
CA ASP A 274 -9.77 -38.51 -16.67
C ASP A 274 -9.49 -37.11 -17.18
N ASN A 275 -9.38 -36.14 -16.26
CA ASN A 275 -9.05 -34.77 -16.64
C ASN A 275 -7.60 -34.58 -17.10
N GLN A 276 -6.65 -35.34 -16.54
CA GLN A 276 -5.25 -35.32 -16.98
C GLN A 276 -5.09 -35.93 -18.37
N ASN A 277 -5.84 -36.95 -18.68
CA ASN A 277 -5.81 -37.64 -19.97
C ASN A 277 -6.54 -36.89 -21.11
N MET A 278 -7.35 -35.86 -20.78
CA MET A 278 -8.01 -35.05 -21.80
C MET A 278 -7.02 -34.25 -22.62
N ASN A 279 -7.07 -34.40 -23.92
CA ASN A 279 -6.22 -33.68 -24.85
C ASN A 279 -6.61 -32.19 -24.91
N ILE A 280 -5.79 -31.29 -24.35
CA ILE A 280 -6.05 -29.85 -24.31
C ILE A 280 -6.20 -29.28 -25.74
N ALA A 281 -5.53 -29.88 -26.71
CA ALA A 281 -5.58 -29.46 -28.11
C ALA A 281 -6.96 -29.66 -28.77
N GLU A 282 -7.74 -30.66 -28.35
CA GLU A 282 -9.09 -30.92 -28.86
C GLU A 282 -10.15 -29.97 -28.28
N GLU A 283 -9.85 -29.33 -27.17
CA GLU A 283 -10.74 -28.34 -26.53
C GLU A 283 -10.69 -26.96 -27.21
N ILE A 284 -9.70 -26.71 -28.08
CA ILE A 284 -9.44 -25.38 -28.63
C ILE A 284 -10.01 -25.27 -30.04
N GLU A 285 -11.26 -24.82 -30.16
CA GLU A 285 -11.71 -24.26 -31.43
C GLU A 285 -10.95 -22.91 -31.66
N PRO A 286 -10.31 -22.74 -32.83
CA PRO A 286 -9.64 -21.47 -33.14
C PRO A 286 -10.68 -20.38 -33.34
N THR A 287 -11.07 -19.72 -32.28
CA THR A 287 -11.90 -18.53 -32.37
C THR A 287 -11.03 -17.36 -32.85
N PRO A 288 -11.40 -16.69 -33.97
CA PRO A 288 -10.62 -15.59 -34.50
C PRO A 288 -10.62 -14.42 -33.50
N LEU A 289 -9.49 -14.18 -32.88
CA LEU A 289 -9.23 -13.07 -31.94
C LEU A 289 -9.17 -11.72 -32.68
N HIS A 290 -10.13 -11.46 -33.61
CA HIS A 290 -10.06 -10.32 -34.52
C HIS A 290 -10.35 -8.96 -33.89
N LEU A 291 -10.71 -8.85 -32.61
CA LEU A 291 -11.17 -7.59 -32.01
C LEU A 291 -10.31 -7.06 -30.86
N VAL A 292 -9.31 -7.78 -30.40
CA VAL A 292 -8.43 -7.25 -29.35
C VAL A 292 -7.30 -6.48 -30.01
N LEU A 293 -7.45 -5.15 -30.07
CA LEU A 293 -6.43 -4.22 -30.53
C LEU A 293 -5.09 -4.54 -29.90
N GLN A 294 -4.05 -4.67 -30.74
CA GLN A 294 -2.68 -4.90 -30.26
C GLN A 294 -2.31 -3.89 -29.19
N ARG A 295 -1.92 -4.39 -28.02
CA ARG A 295 -1.51 -3.60 -26.87
C ARG A 295 -0.15 -2.95 -27.15
N SER A 296 -0.13 -1.80 -27.81
CA SER A 296 1.06 -0.97 -27.92
C SER A 296 1.17 -0.07 -26.68
N ARG A 297 1.76 -0.58 -25.58
CA ARG A 297 2.11 0.26 -24.43
C ARG A 297 3.32 1.11 -24.77
N SER A 298 3.10 2.39 -25.01
CA SER A 298 4.15 3.39 -24.93
C SER A 298 4.28 3.84 -23.47
N LYS A 299 5.42 3.58 -22.83
CA LYS A 299 5.67 4.06 -21.46
C LYS A 299 5.77 5.58 -21.50
N LEU A 300 5.02 6.25 -20.62
CA LEU A 300 5.19 7.68 -20.36
C LEU A 300 6.63 7.98 -19.94
N SER A 301 7.17 9.12 -20.40
CA SER A 301 8.44 9.64 -19.88
C SER A 301 8.37 9.76 -18.34
N PRO A 302 9.45 9.42 -17.60
CA PRO A 302 9.49 9.52 -16.14
C PRO A 302 9.09 10.91 -15.61
N TRP A 303 9.43 11.97 -16.33
CA TRP A 303 9.07 13.34 -15.99
C TRP A 303 7.56 13.60 -16.08
N LYS A 304 6.91 13.08 -17.12
CA LYS A 304 5.45 13.18 -17.26
C LYS A 304 4.73 12.36 -16.20
N GLN A 305 5.25 11.16 -15.87
CA GLN A 305 4.74 10.37 -14.77
C GLN A 305 4.82 11.14 -13.44
N PHE A 306 5.97 11.77 -13.17
CA PHE A 306 6.17 12.59 -11.98
C PHE A 306 5.15 13.74 -11.88
N LEU A 307 4.95 14.52 -12.94
CA LEU A 307 4.00 15.64 -12.93
C LEU A 307 2.55 15.17 -12.70
N LEU A 308 2.14 14.08 -13.36
CA LEU A 308 0.80 13.50 -13.16
C LEU A 308 0.62 12.98 -11.73
N LEU A 309 1.61 12.27 -11.21
CA LEU A 309 1.60 11.75 -9.84
C LEU A 309 1.57 12.88 -8.82
N THR A 310 2.37 13.93 -9.01
CA THR A 310 2.37 15.11 -8.12
C THR A 310 0.99 15.77 -8.10
N LYS A 311 0.39 16.02 -9.26
CA LYS A 311 -0.97 16.58 -9.35
C LYS A 311 -2.01 15.72 -8.64
N ARG A 312 -1.96 14.40 -8.84
CA ARG A 312 -2.85 13.45 -8.17
C ARG A 312 -2.64 13.44 -6.65
N THR A 313 -1.39 13.37 -6.22
CA THR A 313 -1.04 13.33 -4.79
C THR A 313 -1.48 14.61 -4.08
N VAL A 314 -1.28 15.78 -4.69
CA VAL A 314 -1.77 17.08 -4.15
C VAL A 314 -3.28 17.05 -3.94
N ILE A 315 -4.05 16.59 -4.95
CA ILE A 315 -5.52 16.49 -4.83
C ILE A 315 -5.91 15.53 -3.70
N CYS A 316 -5.29 14.35 -3.63
CA CYS A 316 -5.56 13.36 -2.59
C CYS A 316 -5.24 13.90 -1.20
N THR A 317 -4.12 14.60 -1.05
CA THR A 317 -3.65 15.14 0.24
C THR A 317 -4.53 16.30 0.72
N ILE A 318 -4.91 17.24 -0.17
CA ILE A 318 -5.81 18.35 0.20
C ILE A 318 -7.19 17.83 0.61
N ARG A 319 -7.68 16.76 -0.02
CA ARG A 319 -8.97 16.15 0.29
C ARG A 319 -8.91 15.19 1.49
N ASP A 320 -7.72 14.83 1.95
CA ASP A 320 -7.57 13.98 3.13
C ASP A 320 -7.77 14.81 4.41
N PRO A 321 -8.86 14.53 5.18
CA PRO A 321 -9.11 15.31 6.39
C PRO A 321 -8.05 15.08 7.46
N THR A 322 -7.43 13.90 7.49
CA THR A 322 -6.44 13.54 8.51
C THR A 322 -5.12 14.26 8.27
N GLN A 323 -4.64 14.25 7.03
CA GLN A 323 -3.34 14.87 6.70
C GLN A 323 -3.36 16.40 6.71
N THR A 324 -4.48 17.03 6.38
CA THR A 324 -4.55 18.49 6.31
C THR A 324 -5.27 19.09 7.52
N LYS A 325 -6.57 18.82 7.67
CA LYS A 325 -7.41 19.48 8.67
C LYS A 325 -7.05 19.08 10.10
N VAL A 326 -7.00 17.76 10.36
CA VAL A 326 -6.75 17.25 11.71
C VAL A 326 -5.33 17.58 12.16
N LYS A 327 -4.33 17.36 11.30
CA LYS A 327 -2.92 17.69 11.62
C LYS A 327 -2.75 19.17 11.93
N THR A 328 -3.33 20.07 11.12
CA THR A 328 -3.25 21.53 11.36
C THR A 328 -4.01 21.94 12.61
N ALA A 329 -5.20 21.41 12.85
CA ALA A 329 -5.97 21.68 14.05
C ALA A 329 -5.22 21.25 15.34
N ILE A 330 -4.61 20.05 15.32
CA ILE A 330 -3.78 19.58 16.44
C ILE A 330 -2.57 20.48 16.63
N SER A 331 -1.87 20.90 15.57
CA SER A 331 -0.72 21.81 15.67
C SER A 331 -1.08 23.14 16.30
N ILE A 332 -2.24 23.72 15.96
CA ILE A 332 -2.75 24.95 16.57
C ILE A 332 -3.12 24.70 18.04
N PHE A 333 -3.91 23.67 18.31
CA PHE A 333 -4.39 23.38 19.66
C PHE A 333 -3.25 23.13 20.64
N VAL A 334 -2.28 22.27 20.26
CA VAL A 334 -1.12 21.98 21.12
C VAL A 334 -0.18 23.18 21.20
N GLY A 335 -0.01 23.95 20.12
CA GLY A 335 0.75 25.20 20.13
C GLY A 335 0.19 26.21 21.14
N LEU A 336 -1.13 26.40 21.16
CA LEU A 336 -1.80 27.26 22.13
C LEU A 336 -1.68 26.71 23.55
N LEU A 337 -1.90 25.40 23.75
CA LEU A 337 -1.81 24.77 25.06
C LEU A 337 -0.39 24.91 25.65
N VAL A 338 0.63 24.55 24.88
CA VAL A 338 2.04 24.69 25.32
C VAL A 338 2.41 26.14 25.51
N GLY A 339 2.00 27.03 24.62
CA GLY A 339 2.23 28.47 24.75
C GLY A 339 1.60 29.09 26.01
N THR A 340 0.40 28.65 26.41
CA THR A 340 -0.27 29.11 27.63
C THR A 340 0.38 28.57 28.90
N VAL A 341 0.74 27.28 28.93
CA VAL A 341 1.41 26.64 30.09
C VAL A 341 2.78 27.26 30.36
N TYR A 342 3.52 27.57 29.30
CA TYR A 342 4.86 28.16 29.36
C TYR A 342 4.86 29.66 29.03
N TYR A 343 3.80 30.36 29.42
CA TYR A 343 3.66 31.77 29.12
C TYR A 343 4.79 32.58 29.76
N ASP A 344 5.42 33.46 28.96
CA ASP A 344 6.44 34.43 29.36
C ASP A 344 7.63 33.89 30.17
N ILE A 345 8.13 32.68 29.76
CA ILE A 345 9.30 32.07 30.44
C ILE A 345 10.63 32.40 29.79
N GLY A 346 10.62 32.92 28.56
CA GLY A 346 11.80 32.97 27.69
C GLY A 346 12.93 33.85 28.19
N ASN A 347 12.66 34.93 28.97
CA ASN A 347 13.66 35.85 29.52
C ASN A 347 13.89 35.70 31.01
N ASN A 348 13.26 34.77 31.70
CA ASN A 348 13.30 34.62 33.15
C ASN A 348 14.37 33.62 33.59
N ALA A 349 15.46 34.08 34.20
CA ALA A 349 16.56 33.26 34.70
C ALA A 349 16.14 32.27 35.83
N ALA A 350 15.13 32.59 36.63
CA ALA A 350 14.62 31.72 37.66
C ALA A 350 13.90 30.48 37.08
N ARG A 351 13.38 30.60 35.85
CA ARG A 351 12.62 29.53 35.17
C ARG A 351 13.39 28.84 34.03
N ILE A 352 14.72 28.93 34.02
CA ILE A 352 15.56 28.42 32.93
C ILE A 352 15.39 26.89 32.71
N ILE A 353 15.20 26.13 33.79
CA ILE A 353 14.97 24.67 33.71
C ILE A 353 13.62 24.38 33.02
N SER A 354 12.57 25.13 33.40
CA SER A 354 11.26 25.01 32.74
C SER A 354 11.32 25.38 31.27
N ASN A 355 12.11 26.43 30.91
CA ASN A 355 12.32 26.81 29.51
C ASN A 355 13.11 25.75 28.72
N THR A 356 14.03 25.04 29.36
CA THR A 356 14.73 23.91 28.73
C THR A 356 13.79 22.71 28.50
N THR A 357 12.94 22.40 29.49
CA THR A 357 11.90 21.34 29.33
C THR A 357 10.90 21.71 28.24
N PHE A 358 10.57 22.97 28.10
CA PHE A 358 9.71 23.47 27.01
C PHE A 358 10.27 23.12 25.62
N PHE A 359 11.59 23.23 25.36
CA PHE A 359 12.19 22.86 24.07
C PHE A 359 11.96 21.37 23.76
N GLN A 360 12.10 20.53 24.77
CA GLN A 360 11.83 19.10 24.64
C GLN A 360 10.36 18.83 24.29
N ILE A 361 9.43 19.51 24.91
CA ILE A 361 7.98 19.38 24.62
C ILE A 361 7.67 19.83 23.20
N VAL A 362 8.30 20.90 22.70
CA VAL A 362 8.15 21.36 21.32
C VAL A 362 8.61 20.26 20.34
N LEU A 363 9.80 19.69 20.55
CA LEU A 363 10.31 18.60 19.71
C LEU A 363 9.39 17.39 19.74
N HIS A 364 8.94 16.97 20.93
CA HIS A 364 8.01 15.85 21.07
C HIS A 364 6.69 16.10 20.33
N THR A 365 6.15 17.31 20.44
CA THR A 365 4.91 17.67 19.75
C THR A 365 5.09 17.58 18.23
N ILE A 366 6.19 18.06 17.69
CA ILE A 366 6.51 17.96 16.27
C ILE A 366 6.63 16.49 15.88
N MET A 367 7.32 15.68 16.67
CA MET A 367 7.50 14.25 16.42
C MET A 367 6.16 13.52 16.35
N PHE A 368 5.29 13.66 17.35
CA PHE A 368 3.98 12.98 17.37
C PHE A 368 3.05 13.46 16.26
N THR A 369 3.04 14.76 15.95
CA THR A 369 2.19 15.31 14.88
C THR A 369 2.66 14.92 13.48
N THR A 370 3.91 14.47 13.32
CA THR A 370 4.45 14.02 12.02
C THR A 370 4.47 12.50 11.88
N ILE A 371 4.97 11.74 12.86
CA ILE A 371 5.06 10.27 12.82
C ILE A 371 3.67 9.63 12.71
N GLY A 372 2.76 10.00 13.62
CA GLY A 372 1.45 9.34 13.76
C GLY A 372 0.65 9.35 12.45
N PRO A 373 0.32 10.53 11.88
CA PRO A 373 -0.41 10.60 10.61
C PRO A 373 0.30 9.90 9.45
N ALA A 374 1.62 10.06 9.34
CA ALA A 374 2.41 9.42 8.29
C ALA A 374 2.33 7.87 8.38
N ALA A 375 2.46 7.35 9.60
CA ALA A 375 2.41 5.91 9.87
C ALA A 375 1.03 5.30 9.58
N VAL A 376 -0.06 6.02 9.85
CA VAL A 376 -1.44 5.53 9.69
C VAL A 376 -1.92 5.64 8.24
N VAL A 377 -1.63 6.75 7.56
CA VAL A 377 -2.15 7.00 6.21
C VAL A 377 -1.38 6.22 5.15
N PHE A 378 -0.08 6.09 5.31
CA PHE A 378 0.77 5.48 4.28
C PHE A 378 0.45 4.01 3.97
N PRO A 379 0.13 3.10 4.92
CA PRO A 379 -0.28 1.74 4.60
C PRO A 379 -1.46 1.66 3.64
N LEU A 380 -2.45 2.55 3.78
CA LEU A 380 -3.64 2.63 2.93
C LEU A 380 -3.32 3.12 1.52
N GLU A 381 -2.51 4.17 1.41
CA GLU A 381 -2.06 4.71 0.12
C GLU A 381 -1.13 3.74 -0.61
N SER A 382 -0.22 3.08 0.12
CA SER A 382 0.76 2.17 -0.46
C SER A 382 0.12 0.95 -1.09
N ALA A 383 -1.02 0.48 -0.59
CA ALA A 383 -1.75 -0.64 -1.19
C ALA A 383 -2.26 -0.29 -2.60
N ALA A 384 -2.85 0.92 -2.77
CA ALA A 384 -3.27 1.40 -4.08
C ALA A 384 -2.07 1.63 -5.03
N PHE A 385 -0.98 2.19 -4.50
CA PHE A 385 0.27 2.36 -5.26
C PHE A 385 0.82 1.01 -5.76
N ILE A 386 0.91 0.00 -4.89
CA ILE A 386 1.47 -1.32 -5.24
C ILE A 386 0.63 -1.99 -6.33
N ARG A 387 -0.71 -1.93 -6.23
CA ARG A 387 -1.61 -2.44 -7.28
C ARG A 387 -1.32 -1.79 -8.65
N GLU A 388 -1.24 -0.46 -8.70
CA GLU A 388 -0.96 0.26 -9.95
C GLU A 388 0.45 -0.04 -10.49
N HIS A 389 1.43 -0.13 -9.60
CA HIS A 389 2.81 -0.46 -9.97
C HIS A 389 2.95 -1.89 -10.51
N ARG A 390 2.27 -2.87 -9.89
CA ARG A 390 2.19 -4.26 -10.39
C ARG A 390 1.57 -4.32 -11.79
N ASN A 391 0.54 -3.52 -12.02
CA ASN A 391 -0.08 -3.40 -13.33
C ASN A 391 0.75 -2.52 -14.31
N ASN A 392 2.03 -2.22 -13.99
CA ASN A 392 2.95 -1.44 -14.82
C ASN A 392 2.43 -0.05 -15.21
N ALA A 393 1.61 0.62 -14.39
CA ALA A 393 1.08 1.94 -14.69
C ALA A 393 2.20 3.00 -14.71
N TYR A 394 3.11 2.96 -13.73
CA TYR A 394 4.24 3.89 -13.63
C TYR A 394 5.40 3.31 -12.80
N ALA A 395 6.56 3.96 -12.86
CA ALA A 395 7.76 3.53 -12.14
C ALA A 395 7.76 3.98 -10.66
N LEU A 396 8.56 3.29 -9.83
CA LEU A 396 8.70 3.58 -8.40
C LEU A 396 9.24 5.00 -8.15
N PHE A 397 10.32 5.39 -8.85
CA PHE A 397 11.02 6.65 -8.57
C PHE A 397 10.14 7.91 -8.78
N PRO A 398 9.35 8.06 -9.87
CA PRO A 398 8.41 9.18 -10.00
C PRO A 398 7.36 9.26 -8.87
N TYR A 399 6.86 8.12 -8.42
CA TYR A 399 5.91 8.07 -7.29
C TYR A 399 6.58 8.55 -5.98
N TYR A 400 7.75 7.98 -5.66
CA TYR A 400 8.51 8.36 -4.49
C TYR A 400 8.79 9.87 -4.46
N LEU A 401 9.30 10.43 -5.56
CA LEU A 401 9.61 11.86 -5.66
C LEU A 401 8.36 12.74 -5.53
N SER A 402 7.24 12.33 -6.14
CA SER A 402 5.98 13.07 -6.04
C SER A 402 5.47 13.11 -4.60
N LYS A 403 5.58 11.98 -3.87
CA LYS A 403 5.19 11.91 -2.45
C LYS A 403 6.04 12.84 -1.59
N MET A 404 7.37 12.82 -1.77
CA MET A 404 8.29 13.69 -1.02
C MET A 404 7.96 15.18 -1.23
N ILE A 405 7.81 15.60 -2.48
CA ILE A 405 7.57 17.02 -2.79
C ILE A 405 6.24 17.53 -2.25
N VAL A 406 5.21 16.71 -2.21
CA VAL A 406 3.88 17.13 -1.71
C VAL A 406 3.85 17.22 -0.17
N GLU A 407 4.65 16.43 0.53
CA GLU A 407 4.70 16.46 2.01
C GLU A 407 5.44 17.70 2.55
N ILE A 408 6.44 18.23 1.81
CA ILE A 408 7.25 19.36 2.25
C ILE A 408 6.41 20.62 2.58
N PRO A 409 5.53 21.14 1.71
CA PRO A 409 4.76 22.36 1.99
C PRO A 409 3.86 22.23 3.23
N ILE A 410 3.31 21.04 3.46
CA ILE A 410 2.44 20.78 4.61
C ILE A 410 3.25 20.78 5.91
N LEU A 411 4.42 20.17 5.88
CA LEU A 411 5.35 20.19 7.02
C LEU A 411 5.79 21.63 7.34
N ILE A 412 6.19 22.40 6.33
CA ILE A 412 6.57 23.81 6.46
C ILE A 412 5.44 24.61 7.11
N LEU A 413 4.21 24.48 6.60
CA LEU A 413 3.05 25.20 7.12
C LEU A 413 2.77 24.87 8.58
N ASN A 414 2.70 23.58 8.93
CA ASN A 414 2.34 23.16 10.29
C ASN A 414 3.44 23.49 11.30
N THR A 415 4.72 23.32 10.95
CA THR A 415 5.83 23.68 11.83
C THR A 415 5.93 25.19 12.01
N ALA A 416 5.73 25.98 10.96
CA ALA A 416 5.73 27.43 11.05
C ALA A 416 4.58 27.97 11.92
N LEU A 417 3.38 27.40 11.74
CA LEU A 417 2.18 27.82 12.50
C LEU A 417 2.33 27.49 13.98
N MET A 418 2.75 26.28 14.31
CA MET A 418 2.99 25.88 15.70
C MET A 418 4.09 26.73 16.34
N MET A 419 5.23 26.90 15.63
CA MET A 419 6.33 27.68 16.11
C MET A 419 5.94 29.16 16.36
N ALA A 420 5.20 29.79 15.44
CA ALA A 420 4.77 31.18 15.61
C ALA A 420 3.96 31.37 16.91
N LEU A 421 3.02 30.46 17.19
CA LEU A 421 2.23 30.51 18.41
C LEU A 421 3.10 30.33 19.65
N VAL A 422 3.90 29.28 19.69
CA VAL A 422 4.68 28.91 20.86
C VAL A 422 5.79 29.96 21.13
N TYR A 423 6.51 30.40 20.10
CA TYR A 423 7.64 31.32 20.22
C TYR A 423 7.21 32.71 20.76
N VAL A 424 6.06 33.22 20.27
CA VAL A 424 5.51 34.49 20.69
C VAL A 424 4.97 34.41 22.11
N MET A 425 4.17 33.39 22.43
CA MET A 425 3.53 33.28 23.75
C MET A 425 4.53 33.04 24.89
N THR A 426 5.65 32.39 24.60
CA THR A 426 6.70 32.11 25.58
C THR A 426 7.72 33.23 25.69
N SER A 427 7.57 34.38 24.96
CA SER A 427 8.46 35.53 24.96
C SER A 427 9.93 35.16 24.69
N GLN A 428 10.18 34.26 23.71
CA GLN A 428 11.56 33.96 23.32
C GLN A 428 12.21 35.17 22.59
N PRO A 429 13.57 35.25 22.52
CA PRO A 429 14.26 36.38 21.90
C PRO A 429 13.81 36.61 20.44
N MET A 430 13.27 37.80 20.15
CA MET A 430 12.74 38.18 18.84
C MET A 430 13.83 38.62 17.84
N GLU A 431 14.93 37.87 17.78
CA GLU A 431 16.01 38.11 16.82
C GLU A 431 15.80 37.19 15.58
N LEU A 432 15.74 37.78 14.39
CA LEU A 432 15.39 37.06 13.15
C LEU A 432 16.27 35.81 12.91
N HIS A 433 17.58 35.91 13.16
CA HIS A 433 18.48 34.78 12.96
C HIS A 433 18.17 33.61 13.91
N ARG A 434 17.77 33.90 15.19
CA ARG A 434 17.37 32.85 16.16
C ARG A 434 16.07 32.20 15.74
N ILE A 435 15.10 32.99 15.30
CA ILE A 435 13.81 32.49 14.79
C ILE A 435 14.03 31.54 13.60
N LEU A 436 14.89 31.94 12.64
CA LEU A 436 15.17 31.13 11.46
C LEU A 436 15.91 29.82 11.80
N TYR A 437 16.90 29.87 12.68
CA TYR A 437 17.61 28.66 13.12
C TYR A 437 16.70 27.74 13.93
N PHE A 438 15.91 28.27 14.84
CA PHE A 438 14.93 27.49 15.61
C PHE A 438 13.97 26.77 14.67
N TRP A 439 13.40 27.49 13.70
CA TRP A 439 12.49 26.90 12.74
C TRP A 439 13.18 25.88 11.82
N ALA A 440 14.39 26.13 11.36
CA ALA A 440 15.15 25.20 10.55
C ALA A 440 15.41 23.87 11.27
N ILE A 441 15.79 23.91 12.56
CA ILE A 441 15.96 22.70 13.39
C ILE A 441 14.64 21.95 13.52
N CYS A 442 13.54 22.64 13.85
CA CYS A 442 12.21 22.04 13.96
C CYS A 442 11.74 21.41 12.63
N LEU A 443 12.06 22.06 11.50
CA LEU A 443 11.72 21.55 10.17
C LEU A 443 12.51 20.27 9.82
N LEU A 444 13.82 20.28 10.02
CA LEU A 444 14.67 19.11 9.77
C LEU A 444 14.26 17.93 10.68
N PHE A 445 14.04 18.21 11.95
CA PHE A 445 13.57 17.21 12.90
C PHE A 445 12.20 16.63 12.54
N GLY A 446 11.26 17.49 12.15
CA GLY A 446 9.94 17.08 11.68
C GLY A 446 10.01 16.23 10.40
N TRP A 447 10.92 16.57 9.48
CA TRP A 447 11.16 15.77 8.27
C TRP A 447 11.69 14.38 8.58
N ILE A 448 12.70 14.26 9.45
CA ILE A 448 13.26 12.98 9.90
C ILE A 448 12.15 12.14 10.54
N SER A 449 11.37 12.73 11.44
CA SER A 449 10.26 12.08 12.14
C SER A 449 9.18 11.59 11.17
N GLN A 450 8.86 12.38 10.15
CA GLN A 450 7.91 11.99 9.11
C GLN A 450 8.40 10.82 8.26
N MET A 451 9.69 10.83 7.86
CA MET A 451 10.29 9.71 7.13
C MET A 451 10.28 8.42 7.98
N TRP A 452 10.53 8.53 9.28
CA TRP A 452 10.41 7.41 10.21
C TRP A 452 9.00 6.81 10.21
N GLY A 453 7.96 7.65 10.32
CA GLY A 453 6.56 7.22 10.23
C GLY A 453 6.22 6.51 8.92
N LEU A 454 6.66 7.05 7.77
CA LEU A 454 6.48 6.43 6.45
C LEU A 454 7.19 5.07 6.35
N MET A 455 8.40 4.93 6.93
CA MET A 455 9.12 3.65 6.96
C MET A 455 8.38 2.59 7.78
N LEU A 456 7.86 2.95 8.96
CA LEU A 456 7.02 2.06 9.75
C LEU A 456 5.79 1.60 8.96
N GLY A 457 5.12 2.51 8.26
CA GLY A 457 3.99 2.22 7.38
C GLY A 457 4.33 1.32 6.18
N CYS A 458 5.62 1.26 5.77
CA CYS A 458 6.06 0.34 4.74
C CYS A 458 6.07 -1.13 5.18
N PHE A 459 6.39 -1.41 6.43
CA PHE A 459 6.65 -2.78 6.88
C PHE A 459 5.46 -3.42 7.58
N PHE A 460 4.65 -2.64 8.27
CA PHE A 460 3.64 -3.17 9.19
C PHE A 460 2.21 -2.87 8.71
N LYS A 461 1.26 -3.67 9.21
CA LYS A 461 -0.18 -3.42 9.03
C LYS A 461 -0.60 -2.20 9.86
N LEU A 462 -1.69 -1.54 9.47
CA LEU A 462 -2.20 -0.32 10.07
C LEU A 462 -2.21 -0.31 11.61
N GLN A 463 -2.74 -1.36 12.24
CA GLN A 463 -2.83 -1.46 13.71
C GLN A 463 -1.45 -1.53 14.37
N THR A 464 -0.57 -2.39 13.85
CA THR A 464 0.80 -2.54 14.35
C THR A 464 1.61 -1.26 14.14
N THR A 465 1.42 -0.60 13.00
CA THR A 465 2.12 0.66 12.69
C THR A 465 1.73 1.78 13.65
N ALA A 466 0.44 1.91 13.96
CA ALA A 466 -0.04 2.91 14.91
C ALA A 466 0.55 2.72 16.32
N PHE A 467 0.65 1.48 16.78
CA PHE A 467 1.27 1.15 18.06
C PHE A 467 2.78 1.42 18.05
N LEU A 468 3.49 0.95 17.03
CA LEU A 468 4.94 1.12 16.91
C LEU A 468 5.33 2.59 16.71
N ALA A 469 4.49 3.40 16.09
CA ALA A 469 4.73 4.83 15.93
C ALA A 469 4.92 5.53 17.29
N GLY A 470 4.11 5.18 18.29
CA GLY A 470 4.26 5.70 19.64
C GLY A 470 5.46 5.13 20.39
N VAL A 471 5.58 3.80 20.41
CA VAL A 471 6.64 3.10 21.19
C VAL A 471 8.03 3.42 20.68
N SER A 472 8.22 3.56 19.36
CA SER A 472 9.53 3.84 18.76
C SER A 472 10.10 5.23 19.10
N THR A 473 9.29 6.16 19.61
CA THR A 473 9.75 7.48 20.02
C THR A 473 10.46 7.46 21.37
N ILE A 474 10.12 6.49 22.24
CA ILE A 474 10.66 6.42 23.62
C ILE A 474 12.20 6.30 23.64
N PRO A 475 12.83 5.38 22.90
CA PRO A 475 14.30 5.30 22.87
C PRO A 475 14.95 6.58 22.35
N VAL A 476 14.38 7.20 21.31
CA VAL A 476 14.91 8.44 20.73
C VAL A 476 14.90 9.56 21.76
N MET A 477 13.80 9.67 22.50
CA MET A 477 13.62 10.63 23.59
C MET A 477 14.59 10.39 24.77
N LEU A 478 14.74 9.14 25.19
CA LEU A 478 15.57 8.78 26.34
C LEU A 478 17.04 9.17 26.13
N PHE A 479 17.53 9.02 24.89
CA PHE A 479 18.91 9.36 24.52
C PHE A 479 19.06 10.78 23.95
N SER A 480 18.08 11.67 24.15
CA SER A 480 18.14 13.07 23.71
C SER A 480 19.07 13.96 24.53
N GLY A 481 19.42 13.53 25.74
CA GLY A 481 20.22 14.34 26.68
C GLY A 481 19.41 15.29 27.56
N CYS A 482 18.07 15.33 27.40
CA CYS A 482 17.20 16.15 28.26
C CYS A 482 16.93 15.51 29.62
N PHE A 483 16.65 14.19 29.66
CA PHE A 483 16.28 13.48 30.88
C PHE A 483 17.47 12.95 31.65
N LEU A 484 18.51 12.51 30.94
CA LEU A 484 19.75 11.97 31.50
C LEU A 484 20.92 12.70 30.86
N THR A 485 21.82 13.24 31.67
CA THR A 485 23.08 13.77 31.14
C THR A 485 23.94 12.64 30.58
N LEU A 486 24.83 12.92 29.63
CA LEU A 486 25.67 11.92 28.98
C LEU A 486 26.53 11.11 29.95
N GLU A 487 26.94 11.71 31.08
CA GLU A 487 27.73 11.03 32.11
C GLU A 487 26.90 10.04 32.95
N GLN A 488 25.60 10.30 33.11
CA GLN A 488 24.69 9.41 33.83
C GLN A 488 24.29 8.15 33.03
N ILE A 489 24.51 8.18 31.71
CA ILE A 489 24.22 7.02 30.84
C ILE A 489 25.36 6.00 30.98
N PRO A 490 25.05 4.72 31.24
CA PRO A 490 26.05 3.64 31.26
C PRO A 490 26.92 3.65 30.00
N GLU A 491 28.22 3.43 30.16
CA GLU A 491 29.19 3.54 29.05
C GLU A 491 28.83 2.69 27.83
N ILE A 492 28.29 1.50 28.07
CA ILE A 492 27.85 0.57 27.02
C ILE A 492 26.69 1.11 26.17
N LEU A 493 25.88 2.02 26.71
CA LEU A 493 24.72 2.64 26.04
C LEU A 493 25.04 4.03 25.44
N ARG A 494 26.18 4.63 25.79
CA ARG A 494 26.59 5.95 25.24
C ARG A 494 26.59 6.02 23.71
N PRO A 495 27.01 4.98 22.95
CA PRO A 495 26.95 5.04 21.49
C PRO A 495 25.54 5.28 20.94
N LEU A 496 24.47 4.87 21.66
CA LEU A 496 23.09 5.09 21.25
C LEU A 496 22.70 6.58 21.25
N THR A 497 23.36 7.41 22.05
CA THR A 497 23.11 8.87 22.05
C THR A 497 23.53 9.51 20.73
N TYR A 498 24.51 8.98 20.02
CA TYR A 498 24.92 9.47 18.69
C TYR A 498 23.94 9.04 17.59
N VAL A 499 23.15 7.99 17.83
CA VAL A 499 22.11 7.53 16.91
C VAL A 499 20.81 8.33 17.10
N SER A 500 20.57 8.90 18.28
CA SER A 500 19.39 9.72 18.55
C SER A 500 19.48 11.05 17.80
N PHE A 501 18.67 11.22 16.76
CA PHE A 501 18.56 12.48 16.02
C PHE A 501 17.91 13.60 16.83
N GLU A 502 17.13 13.26 17.86
CA GLU A 502 16.51 14.22 18.79
C GLU A 502 17.55 14.93 19.65
N ARG A 503 18.66 14.26 19.97
CA ARG A 503 19.77 14.87 20.67
C ARG A 503 20.30 16.09 19.93
N TYR A 504 20.62 15.98 18.64
CA TYR A 504 21.13 17.09 17.83
C TYR A 504 20.10 18.22 17.68
N ALA A 505 18.81 17.87 17.63
CA ALA A 505 17.74 18.88 17.62
C ALA A 505 17.65 19.62 18.94
N PHE A 506 17.71 18.90 20.06
CA PHE A 506 17.64 19.49 21.39
C PHE A 506 18.87 20.36 21.70
N GLU A 507 20.09 19.85 21.43
CA GLU A 507 21.36 20.59 21.59
C GLU A 507 21.37 21.84 20.70
N GLY A 508 20.95 21.71 19.43
CA GLY A 508 20.83 22.86 18.52
C GLY A 508 19.86 23.92 19.00
N LEU A 509 18.70 23.55 19.59
CA LEU A 509 17.78 24.53 20.19
C LEU A 509 18.38 25.25 21.38
N LEU A 510 19.14 24.55 22.23
CA LEU A 510 19.87 25.16 23.35
C LEU A 510 20.92 26.17 22.85
N HIS A 511 21.67 25.82 21.79
CA HIS A 511 22.65 26.72 21.19
C HIS A 511 22.00 27.96 20.58
N VAL A 512 20.85 27.80 19.91
CA VAL A 512 20.12 28.92 19.30
C VAL A 512 19.59 29.88 20.36
N LEU A 513 19.02 29.36 21.45
CA LEU A 513 18.30 30.17 22.41
C LEU A 513 19.16 30.64 23.59
N TYR A 514 20.19 29.89 23.98
CA TYR A 514 21.09 30.26 25.09
C TYR A 514 22.52 30.61 24.66
N GLY A 515 22.92 30.21 23.44
CA GLY A 515 24.19 30.59 22.84
C GLY A 515 24.10 31.84 21.96
N LEU A 516 24.94 31.93 20.91
CA LEU A 516 25.00 33.03 19.94
C LEU A 516 25.12 34.40 20.59
N ASP A 517 25.97 34.56 21.61
CA ASP A 517 26.20 35.78 22.34
C ASP A 517 24.93 36.44 22.92
N ARG A 518 23.98 35.60 23.37
CA ARG A 518 22.77 36.08 24.04
C ARG A 518 23.14 36.84 25.33
N LYS A 519 22.49 38.00 25.55
CA LYS A 519 22.56 38.72 26.81
C LYS A 519 22.05 37.86 27.97
N ASP A 520 22.62 38.05 29.15
CA ASP A 520 22.19 37.36 30.37
C ASP A 520 20.68 37.56 30.60
N MET A 521 20.03 36.56 31.15
CA MET A 521 18.58 36.60 31.41
C MET A 521 18.27 37.48 32.64
N GLU A 522 17.10 38.09 32.63
CA GLU A 522 16.60 38.86 33.74
C GLU A 522 16.32 37.98 34.96
N CYS A 523 16.79 38.42 36.13
CA CYS A 523 16.53 37.73 37.39
C CYS A 523 15.49 38.52 38.19
N PRO A 524 14.23 38.06 38.26
CA PRO A 524 13.19 38.71 39.05
C PRO A 524 13.31 38.44 40.55
N GLU A 525 14.16 37.48 40.95
CA GLU A 525 14.40 37.10 42.33
C GLU A 525 15.69 37.73 42.88
N ILE A 526 15.88 37.69 44.19
CA ILE A 526 17.07 38.25 44.85
C ILE A 526 18.36 37.59 44.35
N PHE A 527 18.28 36.30 43.93
CA PHE A 527 19.42 35.54 43.41
C PHE A 527 18.98 34.47 42.43
N CYS A 528 19.56 34.47 41.23
CA CYS A 528 19.38 33.41 40.24
C CYS A 528 20.71 32.69 39.94
N TYR A 529 20.84 31.43 40.31
CA TYR A 529 22.07 30.66 40.16
C TYR A 529 22.56 30.56 38.70
N TYR A 530 21.62 30.49 37.76
CA TYR A 530 21.89 30.39 36.34
C TYR A 530 21.60 31.67 35.54
N SER A 531 21.83 32.86 36.14
CA SER A 531 21.70 34.11 35.39
C SER A 531 22.66 34.22 34.19
N LYS A 532 23.86 33.60 34.32
CA LYS A 532 24.83 33.45 33.23
C LYS A 532 24.56 32.21 32.43
N LEU A 533 24.11 32.36 31.17
CA LEU A 533 23.76 31.26 30.27
C LEU A 533 24.93 30.30 29.96
N SER A 534 26.15 30.82 29.88
CA SER A 534 27.36 30.01 29.69
C SER A 534 27.61 29.04 30.87
N LYS A 535 27.24 29.43 32.10
CA LYS A 535 27.32 28.55 33.26
C LYS A 535 26.26 27.43 33.21
N TYR A 536 25.06 27.76 32.74
CA TYR A 536 23.98 26.79 32.57
C TYR A 536 24.30 25.76 31.49
N LEU A 537 24.75 26.18 30.30
CA LEU A 537 25.16 25.29 29.24
C LEU A 537 26.26 24.31 29.69
N LYS A 538 27.25 24.78 30.47
CA LYS A 538 28.28 23.92 31.07
C LYS A 538 27.72 22.90 32.08
N SER A 539 26.68 23.26 32.84
CA SER A 539 26.06 22.39 33.83
C SER A 539 25.26 21.24 33.18
N LEU A 540 24.82 21.41 31.96
CA LEU A 540 24.14 20.36 31.20
C LEU A 540 25.09 19.24 30.68
N GLN A 541 26.42 19.46 30.81
CA GLN A 541 27.47 18.49 30.41
C GLN A 541 27.30 17.97 28.98
N MET A 542 26.64 18.75 28.13
CA MET A 542 26.55 18.41 26.72
C MET A 542 27.89 18.68 26.03
N PRO A 543 28.33 17.83 25.10
CA PRO A 543 29.49 18.14 24.28
C PRO A 543 29.21 19.44 23.58
N VAL A 544 30.16 20.36 23.65
CA VAL A 544 30.05 21.68 22.98
C VAL A 544 30.25 21.45 21.48
N LEU A 545 29.23 20.87 20.84
CA LEU A 545 29.15 20.88 19.38
C LEU A 545 28.78 22.33 18.98
N GLU A 546 29.39 22.85 17.95
CA GLU A 546 28.94 24.12 17.40
C GLU A 546 27.58 23.94 16.72
N LEU A 547 26.71 24.96 16.77
CA LEU A 547 25.40 24.96 16.09
C LEU A 547 25.49 24.45 14.63
N LYS A 548 26.60 24.74 13.94
CA LYS A 548 26.85 24.25 12.58
C LYS A 548 26.96 22.72 12.50
N GLN A 549 27.51 22.08 13.53
CA GLN A 549 27.67 20.61 13.58
C GLN A 549 26.33 19.94 13.85
N ASP A 550 25.46 20.54 14.69
CA ASP A 550 24.11 20.03 14.94
C ASP A 550 23.24 20.10 13.68
N LEU A 551 23.26 21.25 12.99
CA LEU A 551 22.56 21.41 11.71
C LEU A 551 23.08 20.46 10.63
N LEU A 552 24.38 20.23 10.57
CA LEU A 552 24.99 19.27 9.65
C LEU A 552 24.54 17.84 9.98
N ALA A 553 24.56 17.45 11.25
CA ALA A 553 24.10 16.14 11.70
C ALA A 553 22.63 15.90 11.36
N LEU A 554 21.75 16.86 11.65
CA LEU A 554 20.32 16.80 11.28
C LEU A 554 20.13 16.72 9.76
N SER A 555 20.93 17.47 8.99
CA SER A 555 20.88 17.40 7.52
C SER A 555 21.31 16.02 6.99
N ILE A 556 22.36 15.44 7.55
CA ILE A 556 22.80 14.08 7.20
C ILE A 556 21.72 13.06 7.55
N TRP A 557 21.11 13.15 8.76
CA TRP A 557 20.01 12.28 9.16
C TRP A 557 18.80 12.43 8.23
N SER A 558 18.42 13.65 7.83
CA SER A 558 17.30 13.88 6.93
C SER A 558 17.51 13.22 5.55
N VAL A 559 18.71 13.33 4.99
CA VAL A 559 19.07 12.66 3.73
C VAL A 559 19.10 11.13 3.91
N ALA A 560 19.73 10.64 4.97
CA ALA A 560 19.81 9.21 5.25
C ALA A 560 18.43 8.56 5.38
N MET A 561 17.51 9.18 6.15
CA MET A 561 16.15 8.68 6.32
C MET A 561 15.33 8.73 5.03
N THR A 562 15.51 9.79 4.23
CA THR A 562 14.87 9.92 2.93
C THR A 562 15.31 8.81 1.97
N VAL A 563 16.61 8.52 1.91
CA VAL A 563 17.17 7.41 1.12
C VAL A 563 16.73 6.04 1.67
N ALA A 564 16.74 5.86 2.98
CA ALA A 564 16.28 4.63 3.63
C ALA A 564 14.81 4.34 3.28
N PHE A 565 13.92 5.33 3.30
CA PHE A 565 12.53 5.17 2.89
C PHE A 565 12.39 4.68 1.44
N TYR A 566 13.21 5.18 0.50
CA TYR A 566 13.21 4.68 -0.87
C TYR A 566 13.55 3.18 -0.94
N PHE A 567 14.57 2.74 -0.20
CA PHE A 567 14.96 1.32 -0.16
C PHE A 567 13.90 0.46 0.54
N CYS A 568 13.28 0.96 1.60
CA CYS A 568 12.16 0.29 2.28
C CYS A 568 10.98 0.06 1.31
N LEU A 569 10.61 1.09 0.56
CA LEU A 569 9.54 1.00 -0.43
C LEU A 569 9.89 0.03 -1.57
N ARG A 570 11.14 0.08 -2.06
CA ARG A 570 11.65 -0.87 -3.07
C ARG A 570 11.63 -2.32 -2.56
N ARG A 571 11.99 -2.53 -1.29
CA ARG A 571 11.97 -3.86 -0.66
C ARG A 571 10.53 -4.37 -0.51
N ARG A 572 9.60 -3.54 -0.05
CA ARG A 572 8.18 -3.89 0.05
C ARG A 572 7.59 -4.39 -1.27
N ILE A 573 7.89 -3.69 -2.38
CA ILE A 573 7.44 -4.12 -3.71
C ILE A 573 8.00 -5.50 -4.07
N LYS A 574 9.28 -5.77 -3.75
CA LYS A 574 9.91 -7.06 -4.03
C LYS A 574 9.29 -8.22 -3.22
N PHE A 575 8.90 -7.98 -1.97
CA PHE A 575 8.28 -9.01 -1.13
C PHE A 575 6.83 -9.33 -1.52
N GLN A 576 6.17 -8.43 -2.20
CA GLN A 576 4.79 -8.64 -2.65
C GLN A 576 4.69 -9.16 -4.10
N ASN A 577 5.80 -9.14 -4.86
CA ASN A 577 5.95 -9.76 -6.17
C ASN A 577 6.48 -11.17 -6.06
#